data_0d52cd79e71561ec560eebde0eca009b
#
_entry.id   0d52cd79e71561ec560eebde0eca009b
#
_cell.length_a   1.000
_cell.length_b   1.000
_cell.length_c   1.000
_cell.angle_alpha   90.00
_cell.angle_beta   90.00
_cell.angle_gamma   90.00
#
_symmetry.space_group_name_H-M   'P 1'
#
loop_
_entity.id
_entity.type
_entity.pdbx_description
1 polymer ?
#
loop_
_entity_poly.entity_id
_entity_poly.type
_entity_poly.pdbx_seq_one_letter_code
_entity_poly.pdbx_strand_id
1 'polypeptide(L)'
;MAGIRLRMAAMLGLLALSALPAGAASFPSNIPFLKPAELAVCQDSQLSRMDEDTARKARSLLSRLSYGQYLGLRYWQSRNSEGREQCGSDRQCLLAQYRADNRFLDRLRQCLDGGTQRRTCWRTTLSGSVASPR
;
A
#
# COMPACT_ATOMS: atom_id res chain seq x y z
N MET A 1 -71.02 -5.11 20.19
CA MET A 1 -70.05 -4.16 19.59
C MET A 1 -68.64 -4.68 19.87
N ALA A 2 -68.03 -5.34 18.89
CA ALA A 2 -66.77 -6.04 19.04
C ALA A 2 -65.61 -5.13 18.50
N GLY A 3 -64.73 -4.74 19.42
CA GLY A 3 -63.54 -3.94 19.08
C GLY A 3 -62.40 -4.81 18.60
N ILE A 4 -62.03 -4.69 17.31
CA ILE A 4 -60.93 -5.38 16.68
C ILE A 4 -59.66 -4.62 17.08
N ARG A 5 -58.82 -5.23 17.91
CA ARG A 5 -57.46 -4.72 18.21
C ARG A 5 -56.48 -5.21 17.13
N LEU A 6 -56.12 -4.29 16.25
CA LEU A 6 -55.10 -4.49 15.21
C LEU A 6 -53.71 -4.49 15.88
N ARG A 7 -53.06 -5.65 15.98
CA ARG A 7 -51.67 -5.77 16.42
C ARG A 7 -50.77 -5.53 15.22
N MET A 8 -50.15 -4.32 15.14
CA MET A 8 -49.07 -4.06 14.22
C MET A 8 -47.81 -4.78 14.73
N ALA A 9 -47.43 -5.86 14.06
CA ALA A 9 -46.13 -6.47 14.21
C ALA A 9 -45.07 -5.61 13.47
N ALA A 10 -44.25 -4.91 14.24
CA ALA A 10 -43.10 -4.20 13.70
C ALA A 10 -42.03 -5.22 13.31
N MET A 11 -41.89 -5.48 11.99
CA MET A 11 -40.73 -6.18 11.46
C MET A 11 -39.51 -5.25 11.50
N LEU A 12 -38.66 -5.44 12.49
CA LEU A 12 -37.31 -4.89 12.51
C LEU A 12 -36.48 -5.67 11.47
N GLY A 13 -36.37 -5.10 10.27
CA GLY A 13 -35.39 -5.55 9.29
C GLY A 13 -33.99 -5.29 9.80
N LEU A 14 -33.25 -6.37 10.14
CA LEU A 14 -31.80 -6.32 10.36
C LEU A 14 -31.15 -5.93 9.01
N LEU A 15 -30.80 -4.67 8.86
CA LEU A 15 -29.83 -4.23 7.86
C LEU A 15 -28.47 -4.80 8.26
N ALA A 16 -28.13 -5.97 7.73
CA ALA A 16 -26.77 -6.46 7.74
C ALA A 16 -25.92 -5.45 6.96
N LEU A 17 -25.26 -4.53 7.66
CA LEU A 17 -24.17 -3.77 7.08
C LEU A 17 -23.07 -4.76 6.72
N SER A 18 -23.04 -5.16 5.46
CA SER A 18 -21.91 -5.85 4.86
C SER A 18 -20.74 -4.87 4.93
N ALA A 19 -19.87 -5.04 5.94
CA ALA A 19 -18.61 -4.34 6.02
C ALA A 19 -17.82 -4.72 4.76
N LEU A 20 -17.78 -3.82 3.80
CA LEU A 20 -16.87 -3.92 2.67
C LEU A 20 -15.45 -4.05 3.25
N PRO A 21 -14.63 -4.98 2.78
CA PRO A 21 -13.27 -5.10 3.25
C PRO A 21 -12.54 -3.78 2.97
N ALA A 22 -12.25 -3.04 4.04
CA ALA A 22 -11.48 -1.81 3.97
C ALA A 22 -10.03 -2.16 3.67
N GLY A 23 -9.61 -1.96 2.45
CA GLY A 23 -8.24 -2.12 2.02
C GLY A 23 -8.17 -2.93 0.72
N ALA A 24 -8.36 -2.26 -0.40
CA ALA A 24 -7.98 -2.83 -1.68
C ALA A 24 -6.47 -2.66 -1.82
N ALA A 25 -5.73 -3.74 -2.10
CA ALA A 25 -4.35 -3.66 -2.55
C ALA A 25 -4.24 -2.71 -3.76
N SER A 26 -3.05 -2.14 -4.01
CA SER A 26 -2.81 -1.20 -5.12
C SER A 26 -2.96 -1.84 -6.51
N PHE A 27 -3.19 -3.14 -6.55
CA PHE A 27 -3.44 -3.95 -7.76
C PHE A 27 -4.75 -4.75 -7.61
N PRO A 28 -5.38 -5.16 -8.73
CA PRO A 28 -6.61 -5.94 -8.70
C PRO A 28 -6.41 -7.31 -8.04
N SER A 29 -7.15 -7.62 -6.98
CA SER A 29 -7.08 -8.90 -6.28
C SER A 29 -7.89 -10.03 -6.95
N ASN A 30 -8.62 -9.70 -8.01
CA ASN A 30 -9.52 -10.63 -8.73
C ASN A 30 -8.91 -11.15 -10.05
N ILE A 31 -7.63 -10.86 -10.32
CA ILE A 31 -6.96 -11.39 -11.50
C ILE A 31 -6.48 -12.82 -11.25
N PRO A 32 -6.61 -13.73 -12.24
CA PRO A 32 -5.99 -15.04 -12.17
C PRO A 32 -4.46 -14.90 -12.20
N PHE A 33 -3.79 -15.85 -11.55
CA PHE A 33 -2.31 -15.95 -11.57
C PHE A 33 -1.56 -14.89 -10.74
N LEU A 34 -2.13 -14.46 -9.60
CA LEU A 34 -1.37 -13.70 -8.61
C LEU A 34 -0.16 -14.50 -8.12
N LYS A 35 0.97 -13.82 -7.97
CA LYS A 35 2.15 -14.40 -7.34
C LYS A 35 1.88 -14.63 -5.83
N PRO A 36 2.62 -15.55 -5.17
CA PRO A 36 2.39 -15.84 -3.75
C PRO A 36 2.40 -14.60 -2.84
N ALA A 37 3.32 -13.65 -3.09
CA ALA A 37 3.38 -12.39 -2.35
C ALA A 37 2.13 -11.51 -2.60
N GLU A 38 1.67 -11.40 -3.84
CA GLU A 38 0.48 -10.63 -4.20
C GLU A 38 -0.78 -11.24 -3.57
N LEU A 39 -0.90 -12.57 -3.60
CA LEU A 39 -2.01 -13.27 -2.98
C LEU A 39 -2.02 -13.03 -1.46
N ALA A 40 -0.86 -13.13 -0.79
CA ALA A 40 -0.74 -12.85 0.63
C ALA A 40 -1.15 -11.41 0.98
N VAL A 41 -0.78 -10.42 0.15
CA VAL A 41 -1.19 -9.02 0.30
C VAL A 41 -2.70 -8.87 0.16
N CYS A 42 -3.33 -9.53 -0.82
CA CYS A 42 -4.78 -9.49 -1.01
C CYS A 42 -5.56 -10.11 0.17
N GLN A 43 -5.02 -11.16 0.78
CA GLN A 43 -5.67 -11.90 1.86
C GLN A 43 -5.47 -11.28 3.25
N ASP A 44 -4.51 -10.41 3.43
CA ASP A 44 -4.19 -9.76 4.71
C ASP A 44 -4.53 -8.27 4.67
N SER A 45 -5.49 -7.85 5.48
CA SER A 45 -5.96 -6.46 5.51
C SER A 45 -4.89 -5.45 5.94
N GLN A 46 -3.90 -5.85 6.74
CA GLN A 46 -2.78 -4.99 7.12
C GLN A 46 -1.81 -4.82 5.97
N LEU A 47 -1.45 -5.90 5.29
CA LEU A 47 -0.58 -5.86 4.11
C LEU A 47 -1.23 -5.06 2.98
N SER A 48 -2.53 -5.27 2.71
CA SER A 48 -3.28 -4.49 1.72
C SER A 48 -3.24 -2.99 2.00
N ARG A 49 -3.46 -2.58 3.25
CA ARG A 49 -3.39 -1.14 3.62
C ARG A 49 -1.98 -0.58 3.46
N MET A 50 -0.95 -1.34 3.81
CA MET A 50 0.44 -0.91 3.65
C MET A 50 0.83 -0.80 2.18
N ASP A 51 0.38 -1.71 1.34
CA ASP A 51 0.59 -1.68 -0.10
C ASP A 51 -0.05 -0.44 -0.73
N GLU A 52 -1.32 -0.17 -0.41
CA GLU A 52 -2.02 1.03 -0.88
C GLU A 52 -1.36 2.32 -0.39
N ASP A 53 -0.93 2.38 0.88
CA ASP A 53 -0.24 3.55 1.42
C ASP A 53 1.10 3.80 0.72
N THR A 54 1.87 2.74 0.50
CA THR A 54 3.14 2.79 -0.26
C THR A 54 2.91 3.29 -1.68
N ALA A 55 1.91 2.75 -2.38
CA ALA A 55 1.58 3.17 -3.74
C ALA A 55 1.09 4.62 -3.80
N ARG A 56 0.26 5.06 -2.85
CA ARG A 56 -0.22 6.45 -2.74
C ARG A 56 0.94 7.42 -2.49
N LYS A 57 1.85 7.10 -1.57
CA LYS A 57 3.06 7.89 -1.30
C LYS A 57 3.93 8.02 -2.56
N ALA A 58 4.20 6.92 -3.24
CA ALA A 58 4.98 6.94 -4.48
C ALA A 58 4.31 7.83 -5.54
N ARG A 59 3.01 7.67 -5.77
CA ARG A 59 2.26 8.51 -6.73
C ARG A 59 2.32 9.99 -6.38
N SER A 60 2.22 10.37 -5.11
CA SER A 60 2.27 11.76 -4.68
C SER A 60 3.62 12.44 -4.93
N LEU A 61 4.68 11.66 -5.08
CA LEU A 61 6.02 12.18 -5.40
C LEU A 61 6.21 12.42 -6.90
N LEU A 62 5.53 11.65 -7.77
CA LEU A 62 5.78 11.65 -9.21
C LEU A 62 5.65 13.04 -9.85
N SER A 63 4.66 13.83 -9.47
CA SER A 63 4.43 15.18 -9.99
C SER A 63 5.50 16.21 -9.57
N ARG A 64 6.34 15.86 -8.60
CA ARG A 64 7.37 16.73 -8.00
C ARG A 64 8.79 16.42 -8.49
N LEU A 65 8.93 15.36 -9.28
CA LEU A 65 10.24 14.83 -9.70
C LEU A 65 10.66 15.40 -11.05
N SER A 66 11.96 15.64 -11.20
CA SER A 66 12.57 15.78 -12.52
C SER A 66 12.57 14.43 -13.25
N TYR A 67 12.79 14.42 -14.57
CA TYR A 67 12.79 13.18 -15.35
C TYR A 67 13.79 12.14 -14.83
N GLY A 68 15.02 12.57 -14.51
CA GLY A 68 16.04 11.66 -13.94
C GLY A 68 15.65 11.10 -12.58
N GLN A 69 15.02 11.92 -11.73
CA GLN A 69 14.49 11.46 -10.44
C GLN A 69 13.32 10.49 -10.60
N TYR A 70 12.45 10.75 -11.57
CA TYR A 70 11.37 9.83 -11.92
C TYR A 70 11.92 8.45 -12.31
N LEU A 71 12.92 8.39 -13.19
CA LEU A 71 13.55 7.12 -13.57
C LEU A 71 14.17 6.40 -12.37
N GLY A 72 14.84 7.15 -11.48
CA GLY A 72 15.40 6.60 -10.23
C GLY A 72 14.34 5.99 -9.32
N LEU A 73 13.19 6.66 -9.14
CA LEU A 73 12.08 6.14 -8.35
C LEU A 73 11.45 4.90 -9.02
N ARG A 74 11.30 4.89 -10.34
CA ARG A 74 10.79 3.73 -11.07
C ARG A 74 11.69 2.51 -10.95
N TYR A 75 13.00 2.70 -11.06
CA TYR A 75 13.98 1.64 -10.84
C TYR A 75 13.90 1.10 -9.41
N TRP A 76 13.83 1.98 -8.39
CA TRP A 76 13.65 1.58 -7.01
C TRP A 76 12.37 0.77 -6.80
N GLN A 77 11.23 1.19 -7.38
CA GLN A 77 9.96 0.46 -7.30
C GLN A 77 10.08 -0.96 -7.88
N SER A 78 10.77 -1.11 -9.03
CA SER A 78 11.00 -2.43 -9.65
C SER A 78 11.80 -3.34 -8.72
N ARG A 79 12.90 -2.84 -8.14
CA ARG A 79 13.73 -3.61 -7.19
C ARG A 79 12.97 -4.04 -5.94
N ASN A 80 12.12 -3.16 -5.42
CA ASN A 80 11.33 -3.49 -4.23
C ASN A 80 10.21 -4.48 -4.53
N SER A 81 9.63 -4.45 -5.72
CA SER A 81 8.70 -5.47 -6.18
C SER A 81 9.36 -6.85 -6.21
N GLU A 82 10.57 -6.94 -6.78
CA GLU A 82 11.37 -8.17 -6.74
C GLU A 82 11.65 -8.64 -5.30
N GLY A 83 11.99 -7.73 -4.39
CA GLY A 83 12.20 -8.04 -2.97
C GLY A 83 10.95 -8.62 -2.30
N ARG A 84 9.77 -8.06 -2.59
CA ARG A 84 8.50 -8.62 -2.10
C ARG A 84 8.20 -9.99 -2.69
N GLU A 85 8.49 -10.20 -3.97
CA GLU A 85 8.32 -11.51 -4.60
C GLU A 85 9.19 -12.59 -3.93
N GLN A 86 10.42 -12.24 -3.52
CA GLN A 86 11.30 -13.15 -2.77
C GLN A 86 10.76 -13.53 -1.40
N CYS A 87 9.93 -12.67 -0.77
CA CYS A 87 9.24 -13.02 0.46
C CYS A 87 8.20 -14.14 0.27
N GLY A 88 7.70 -14.36 -0.95
CA GLY A 88 6.59 -15.27 -1.18
C GLY A 88 5.40 -14.93 -0.30
N SER A 89 4.86 -15.90 0.41
CA SER A 89 3.75 -15.71 1.35
C SER A 89 4.18 -15.42 2.80
N ASP A 90 5.47 -15.18 3.06
CA ASP A 90 5.95 -14.88 4.42
C ASP A 90 5.48 -13.48 4.83
N ARG A 91 4.48 -13.46 5.72
CA ARG A 91 3.87 -12.25 6.24
C ARG A 91 4.86 -11.31 6.94
N GLN A 92 5.79 -11.86 7.74
CA GLN A 92 6.74 -11.02 8.48
C GLN A 92 7.77 -10.38 7.53
N CYS A 93 8.23 -11.13 6.54
CA CYS A 93 9.07 -10.62 5.47
C CYS A 93 8.37 -9.48 4.72
N LEU A 94 7.12 -9.68 4.29
CA LEU A 94 6.34 -8.66 3.60
C LEU A 94 6.11 -7.40 4.45
N LEU A 95 5.77 -7.54 5.74
CA LEU A 95 5.63 -6.42 6.66
C LEU A 95 6.94 -5.63 6.81
N ALA A 96 8.06 -6.31 6.93
CA ALA A 96 9.38 -5.68 7.03
C ALA A 96 9.72 -4.90 5.74
N GLN A 97 9.42 -5.48 4.57
CA GLN A 97 9.63 -4.85 3.28
C GLN A 97 8.78 -3.58 3.14
N TYR A 98 7.48 -3.64 3.37
CA TYR A 98 6.61 -2.46 3.28
C TYR A 98 7.00 -1.34 4.27
N ARG A 99 7.43 -1.70 5.49
CA ARG A 99 7.94 -0.71 6.44
C ARG A 99 9.20 -0.01 5.94
N ALA A 100 10.10 -0.76 5.31
CA ALA A 100 11.31 -0.21 4.70
C ALA A 100 10.96 0.73 3.53
N ASP A 101 10.03 0.31 2.66
CA ASP A 101 9.56 1.09 1.53
C ASP A 101 8.93 2.42 1.98
N ASN A 102 8.06 2.36 2.97
CA ASN A 102 7.42 3.57 3.51
C ASN A 102 8.44 4.54 4.11
N ARG A 103 9.41 4.06 4.90
CA ARG A 103 10.49 4.91 5.43
C ARG A 103 11.32 5.56 4.33
N PHE A 104 11.60 4.83 3.26
CA PHE A 104 12.31 5.35 2.11
C PHE A 104 11.53 6.48 1.42
N LEU A 105 10.25 6.27 1.13
CA LEU A 105 9.40 7.28 0.50
C LEU A 105 9.22 8.53 1.37
N ASP A 106 9.12 8.36 2.69
CA ASP A 106 9.05 9.49 3.63
C ASP A 106 10.35 10.31 3.63
N ARG A 107 11.52 9.65 3.57
CA ARG A 107 12.81 10.35 3.41
C ARG A 107 12.90 11.10 2.08
N LEU A 108 12.45 10.49 0.97
CA LEU A 108 12.41 11.18 -0.33
C LEU A 108 11.52 12.41 -0.29
N ARG A 109 10.37 12.32 0.33
CA ARG A 109 9.47 13.48 0.51
C ARG A 109 10.19 14.60 1.28
N GLN A 110 10.82 14.27 2.40
CA GLN A 110 11.61 15.24 3.17
C GLN A 110 12.71 15.90 2.33
N CYS A 111 13.40 15.13 1.47
CA CYS A 111 14.38 15.68 0.53
C CYS A 111 13.76 16.69 -0.44
N LEU A 112 12.58 16.41 -0.96
CA LEU A 112 11.88 17.31 -1.87
C LEU A 112 11.38 18.59 -1.17
N ASP A 113 11.07 18.49 0.11
CA ASP A 113 10.64 19.62 0.93
C ASP A 113 11.83 20.50 1.38
N GLY A 114 13.04 19.97 1.39
CA GLY A 114 14.26 20.60 1.94
C GLY A 114 14.96 21.66 1.05
N GLY A 115 14.39 22.11 -0.06
CA GLY A 115 14.91 23.24 -0.86
C GLY A 115 16.28 23.00 -1.51
N THR A 116 17.30 23.80 -1.15
CA THR A 116 18.62 23.83 -1.82
C THR A 116 19.47 22.55 -1.71
N GLN A 117 19.26 21.74 -0.69
CA GLN A 117 19.98 20.46 -0.50
C GLN A 117 19.35 19.28 -1.24
N ARG A 118 18.36 19.52 -2.05
CA ARG A 118 17.53 18.51 -2.72
C ARG A 118 18.34 17.48 -3.51
N ARG A 119 19.37 17.89 -4.26
CA ARG A 119 20.16 16.98 -5.10
C ARG A 119 21.02 16.02 -4.28
N THR A 120 21.68 16.52 -3.24
CA THR A 120 22.55 15.69 -2.38
C THR A 120 21.73 14.71 -1.57
N CYS A 121 20.65 15.17 -0.97
CA CYS A 121 19.70 14.33 -0.23
C CYS A 121 19.14 13.18 -1.08
N TRP A 122 18.74 13.48 -2.32
CA TRP A 122 18.25 12.47 -3.25
C TRP A 122 19.28 11.38 -3.54
N ARG A 123 20.51 11.75 -3.87
CA ARG A 123 21.61 10.80 -4.14
C ARG A 123 21.88 9.92 -2.92
N THR A 124 22.03 10.51 -1.75
CA THR A 124 22.32 9.78 -0.51
C THR A 124 21.21 8.80 -0.17
N THR A 125 19.96 9.20 -0.35
CA THR A 125 18.80 8.34 -0.05
C THR A 125 18.72 7.16 -1.00
N LEU A 126 18.95 7.35 -2.30
CA LEU A 126 18.97 6.26 -3.28
C LEU A 126 20.14 5.31 -3.08
N SER A 127 21.33 5.84 -2.84
CA SER A 127 22.53 5.01 -2.62
C SER A 127 22.41 4.15 -1.37
N GLY A 128 21.83 4.67 -0.29
CA GLY A 128 21.60 3.92 0.94
C GLY A 128 20.55 2.82 0.81
N SER A 129 19.66 2.91 -0.19
CA SER A 129 18.63 1.88 -0.44
C SER A 129 19.12 0.69 -1.25
N VAL A 130 20.27 0.82 -1.92
CA VAL A 130 20.91 -0.25 -2.72
C VAL A 130 21.81 -1.14 -1.84
N ALA A 131 22.04 -0.77 -0.58
CA ALA A 131 22.71 -1.65 0.38
C ALA A 131 21.80 -2.86 0.64
N SER A 132 22.09 -3.93 -0.09
CA SER A 132 21.45 -5.24 -0.06
C SER A 132 21.31 -5.77 1.37
N PRO A 133 20.18 -6.36 1.75
CA PRO A 133 20.17 -7.23 2.91
C PRO A 133 21.09 -8.43 2.62
N ARG A 134 22.07 -8.65 3.49
CA ARG A 134 22.80 -9.90 3.56
C ARG A 134 21.93 -10.96 4.21
#